data_896128b41aaa7490ac87f77e64aeb1b7
#
_entry.id   896128b41aaa7490ac87f77e64aeb1b7
#
_cell.length_a   1.000
_cell.length_b   1.000
_cell.length_c   1.000
_cell.angle_alpha   90.00
_cell.angle_beta   90.00
_cell.angle_gamma   90.00
#
_symmetry.space_group_name_H-M   'P 1'
#
loop_
_entity.id
_entity.type
_entity.pdbx_description
1 polymer ?
#
loop_
_entity_poly.entity_id
_entity_poly.type
_entity_poly.pdbx_seq_one_letter_code
_entity_poly.pdbx_strand_id
1 'polypeptide(L)'
;MTPGGRRKSIAVFVVLGVGLAIGALALNVGWIIVSWQNVGLLVVGLLVFPLVITGVVINTVFLVREIRRNEQHEAFINAMTHELKTPLASMRLYLQTLQSRQVDETKRQEFYGVMLEDSGRLLATIEQVLRAGRLGAKRRRTDHAVDLSALVSEYASLARIRHRLSPDALTYRTPTDDSRRCFVLGDEDELTAVVSNLVDNAIKYSGPHVRVDIELEQTDTASVTLRVRDHGIGIVPSEQKRIFKRFYRIPGEMAARVNGTGLGLFIVRSVVARHGGKVYAESEGPGQGSTFVVQLPLMVL
;
A
#
# COMPACT_ATOMS: atom_id res chain seq x y z
N MET A 1 -3.90 -7.14 22.91
CA MET A 1 -3.36 -5.93 23.59
C MET A 1 -4.04 -4.71 23.00
N THR A 2 -4.59 -3.83 23.84
CA THR A 2 -5.35 -2.63 23.42
C THR A 2 -4.44 -1.60 22.73
N PRO A 3 -4.94 -0.82 21.73
CA PRO A 3 -4.14 0.19 20.99
C PRO A 3 -3.46 1.23 21.88
N GLY A 4 -3.98 1.48 23.09
CA GLY A 4 -3.40 2.41 24.06
C GLY A 4 -2.14 1.92 24.77
N GLY A 5 -1.94 0.61 24.91
CA GLY A 5 -0.77 0.05 25.61
C GLY A 5 0.53 0.19 24.81
N ARG A 6 0.45 0.11 23.49
CA ARG A 6 1.63 0.10 22.60
C ARG A 6 2.20 1.49 22.31
N ARG A 7 1.33 2.52 22.18
CA ARG A 7 1.82 3.93 22.16
C ARG A 7 2.57 4.28 23.42
N LYS A 8 2.14 3.73 24.56
CA LYS A 8 2.85 3.87 25.85
C LYS A 8 4.21 3.18 25.81
N SER A 9 4.32 1.98 25.19
CA SER A 9 5.62 1.29 25.08
C SER A 9 6.64 2.07 24.25
N ILE A 10 6.24 2.59 23.08
CA ILE A 10 7.13 3.43 22.25
C ILE A 10 7.55 4.68 23.03
N ALA A 11 6.61 5.35 23.71
CA ALA A 11 6.90 6.52 24.52
C ALA A 11 7.89 6.18 25.65
N VAL A 12 7.71 5.04 26.33
CA VAL A 12 8.61 4.57 27.38
C VAL A 12 10.02 4.34 26.84
N PHE A 13 10.19 3.66 25.70
CA PHE A 13 11.52 3.43 25.12
C PHE A 13 12.19 4.72 24.64
N VAL A 14 11.41 5.66 24.09
CA VAL A 14 11.95 6.97 23.69
C VAL A 14 12.37 7.77 24.93
N VAL A 15 11.53 7.83 25.96
CA VAL A 15 11.85 8.54 27.22
C VAL A 15 13.06 7.92 27.88
N LEU A 16 13.15 6.59 27.93
CA LEU A 16 14.30 5.88 28.48
C LEU A 16 15.59 6.18 27.69
N GLY A 17 15.52 6.11 26.33
CA GLY A 17 16.66 6.40 25.49
C GLY A 17 17.15 7.85 25.60
N VAL A 18 16.22 8.81 25.64
CA VAL A 18 16.54 10.22 25.86
C VAL A 18 17.13 10.44 27.28
N GLY A 19 16.55 9.81 28.32
CA GLY A 19 17.07 9.87 29.67
C GLY A 19 18.49 9.33 29.82
N LEU A 20 18.76 8.18 29.14
CA LEU A 20 20.11 7.60 29.10
C LEU A 20 21.12 8.51 28.38
N ALA A 21 20.70 9.12 27.27
CA ALA A 21 21.55 10.05 26.51
C ALA A 21 21.87 11.32 27.32
N ILE A 22 20.88 11.87 28.02
CA ILE A 22 21.08 13.03 28.92
C ILE A 22 21.99 12.64 30.09
N GLY A 23 21.79 11.47 30.70
CA GLY A 23 22.65 10.97 31.78
C GLY A 23 24.09 10.77 31.32
N ALA A 24 24.31 10.19 30.15
CA ALA A 24 25.64 10.03 29.56
C ALA A 24 26.31 11.38 29.27
N LEU A 25 25.54 12.37 28.80
CA LEU A 25 26.03 13.72 28.56
C LEU A 25 26.43 14.41 29.88
N ALA A 26 25.64 14.30 30.95
CA ALA A 26 25.93 14.84 32.26
C ALA A 26 27.20 14.19 32.85
N LEU A 27 27.36 12.88 32.71
CA LEU A 27 28.56 12.15 33.10
C LEU A 27 29.79 12.61 32.29
N ASN A 28 29.63 12.87 31.01
CA ASN A 28 30.72 13.40 30.18
C ASN A 28 31.19 14.77 30.67
N VAL A 29 30.24 15.68 30.94
CA VAL A 29 30.58 17.01 31.50
C VAL A 29 31.28 16.90 32.87
N GLY A 30 30.75 16.05 33.73
CA GLY A 30 31.39 15.76 35.02
C GLY A 30 32.82 15.20 34.89
N TRP A 31 33.00 14.26 33.93
CA TRP A 31 34.31 13.70 33.61
C TRP A 31 35.31 14.76 33.14
N ILE A 32 34.89 15.66 32.26
CA ILE A 32 35.73 16.76 31.74
C ILE A 32 36.19 17.66 32.89
N ILE A 33 35.26 18.02 33.80
CA ILE A 33 35.58 18.88 34.97
C ILE A 33 36.59 18.21 35.87
N VAL A 34 36.43 16.94 36.21
CA VAL A 34 37.32 16.20 37.12
C VAL A 34 38.67 15.92 36.48
N SER A 35 38.70 15.64 35.14
CA SER A 35 39.92 15.24 34.42
C SER A 35 40.67 16.40 33.79
N TRP A 36 40.31 17.66 34.09
CA TRP A 36 40.84 18.87 33.43
C TRP A 36 42.38 18.96 33.46
N GLN A 37 42.99 18.45 34.51
CA GLN A 37 44.47 18.49 34.70
C GLN A 37 45.18 17.30 34.01
N ASN A 38 44.48 16.29 33.57
CA ASN A 38 45.03 15.08 33.01
C ASN A 38 44.60 14.87 31.54
N VAL A 39 45.44 15.31 30.62
CA VAL A 39 45.17 15.30 29.16
C VAL A 39 44.81 13.90 28.66
N GLY A 40 45.42 12.84 29.15
CA GLY A 40 45.15 11.47 28.74
C GLY A 40 43.72 11.04 29.09
N LEU A 41 43.27 11.32 30.33
CA LEU A 41 41.91 11.02 30.79
C LEU A 41 40.87 11.87 30.07
N LEU A 42 41.18 13.12 29.75
CA LEU A 42 40.32 14.01 28.96
C LEU A 42 40.06 13.47 27.56
N VAL A 43 41.11 13.03 26.87
CA VAL A 43 41.00 12.45 25.52
C VAL A 43 40.16 11.17 25.54
N VAL A 44 40.34 10.29 26.53
CA VAL A 44 39.54 9.07 26.66
C VAL A 44 38.07 9.41 26.87
N GLY A 45 37.73 10.37 27.72
CA GLY A 45 36.33 10.80 27.93
C GLY A 45 35.69 11.37 26.65
N LEU A 46 36.44 12.22 25.93
CA LEU A 46 35.98 12.83 24.67
C LEU A 46 35.73 11.80 23.55
N LEU A 47 36.35 10.64 23.60
CA LEU A 47 36.13 9.57 22.63
C LEU A 47 35.03 8.60 23.07
N VAL A 48 35.04 8.18 24.36
CA VAL A 48 34.16 7.12 24.85
C VAL A 48 32.70 7.60 25.00
N PHE A 49 32.48 8.78 25.61
CA PHE A 49 31.11 9.24 25.87
C PHE A 49 30.30 9.53 24.59
N PRO A 50 30.83 10.22 23.56
CA PRO A 50 30.10 10.36 22.27
C PRO A 50 29.81 9.03 21.61
N LEU A 51 30.72 8.05 21.71
CA LEU A 51 30.51 6.70 21.19
C LEU A 51 29.33 6.02 21.90
N VAL A 52 29.28 6.11 23.25
CA VAL A 52 28.16 5.55 24.03
C VAL A 52 26.85 6.25 23.70
N ILE A 53 26.81 7.59 23.62
CA ILE A 53 25.63 8.36 23.29
C ILE A 53 25.13 7.96 21.89
N THR A 54 26.03 7.87 20.91
CA THR A 54 25.70 7.45 19.56
C THR A 54 25.12 6.03 19.53
N GLY A 55 25.71 5.11 20.29
CA GLY A 55 25.19 3.74 20.44
C GLY A 55 23.78 3.70 21.02
N VAL A 56 23.51 4.48 22.08
CA VAL A 56 22.19 4.59 22.71
C VAL A 56 21.16 5.15 21.72
N VAL A 57 21.50 6.20 20.97
CA VAL A 57 20.61 6.81 19.98
C VAL A 57 20.30 5.82 18.87
N ILE A 58 21.32 5.16 18.30
CA ILE A 58 21.13 4.16 17.23
C ILE A 58 20.26 3.01 17.74
N ASN A 59 20.53 2.47 18.91
CA ASN A 59 19.74 1.40 19.51
C ASN A 59 18.28 1.81 19.74
N THR A 60 18.04 3.02 20.26
CA THR A 60 16.67 3.54 20.46
C THR A 60 15.93 3.67 19.14
N VAL A 61 16.58 4.23 18.10
CA VAL A 61 15.98 4.35 16.77
C VAL A 61 15.68 2.97 16.17
N PHE A 62 16.59 2.01 16.33
CA PHE A 62 16.39 0.64 15.86
C PHE A 62 15.20 -0.03 16.55
N LEU A 63 15.12 0.04 17.88
CA LEU A 63 14.01 -0.50 18.67
C LEU A 63 12.66 0.10 18.26
N VAL A 64 12.57 1.42 18.11
CA VAL A 64 11.34 2.09 17.68
C VAL A 64 10.94 1.66 16.27
N ARG A 65 11.90 1.48 15.36
CA ARG A 65 11.63 0.99 14.00
C ARG A 65 11.12 -0.46 14.03
N GLU A 66 11.71 -1.31 14.85
CA GLU A 66 11.33 -2.72 14.96
C GLU A 66 9.93 -2.87 15.56
N ILE A 67 9.61 -2.11 16.62
CA ILE A 67 8.25 -2.09 17.19
C ILE A 67 7.22 -1.68 16.14
N ARG A 68 7.48 -0.60 15.39
CA ARG A 68 6.58 -0.14 14.32
C ARG A 68 6.41 -1.17 13.20
N ARG A 69 7.49 -1.86 12.84
CA ARG A 69 7.46 -2.94 11.85
C ARG A 69 6.60 -4.10 12.32
N ASN A 70 6.74 -4.48 13.58
CA ASN A 70 5.96 -5.56 14.19
C ASN A 70 4.47 -5.19 14.29
N GLU A 71 4.14 -3.94 14.64
CA GLU A 71 2.77 -3.42 14.63
C GLU A 71 2.13 -3.51 13.25
N GLN A 72 2.86 -3.16 12.18
CA GLN A 72 2.38 -3.26 10.82
C GLN A 72 2.14 -4.73 10.42
N HIS A 73 3.02 -5.64 10.87
CA HIS A 73 2.88 -7.06 10.60
C HIS A 73 1.66 -7.68 11.30
N GLU A 74 1.43 -7.35 12.57
CA GLU A 74 0.25 -7.80 13.30
C GLU A 74 -1.06 -7.23 12.71
N ALA A 75 -1.06 -5.94 12.39
CA ALA A 75 -2.21 -5.32 11.74
C ALA A 75 -2.55 -6.00 10.41
N PHE A 76 -1.53 -6.40 9.65
CA PHE A 76 -1.70 -7.17 8.42
C PHE A 76 -2.31 -8.54 8.68
N ILE A 77 -1.74 -9.34 9.63
CA ILE A 77 -2.27 -10.67 9.95
C ILE A 77 -3.74 -10.58 10.36
N ASN A 78 -4.08 -9.60 11.19
CA ASN A 78 -5.45 -9.37 11.63
C ASN A 78 -6.38 -9.00 10.47
N ALA A 79 -5.95 -8.07 9.59
CA ALA A 79 -6.72 -7.68 8.41
C ALA A 79 -6.91 -8.86 7.45
N MET A 80 -5.84 -9.62 7.17
CA MET A 80 -5.90 -10.80 6.33
C MET A 80 -6.83 -11.88 6.88
N THR A 81 -6.72 -12.16 8.18
CA THR A 81 -7.59 -13.13 8.84
C THR A 81 -9.06 -12.72 8.70
N HIS A 82 -9.35 -11.43 8.84
CA HIS A 82 -10.71 -10.90 8.67
C HIS A 82 -11.18 -11.01 7.22
N GLU A 83 -10.36 -10.60 6.25
CA GLU A 83 -10.68 -10.66 4.81
C GLU A 83 -10.90 -12.10 4.31
N LEU A 84 -10.20 -13.08 4.89
CA LEU A 84 -10.39 -14.49 4.55
C LEU A 84 -11.59 -15.11 5.29
N LYS A 85 -11.84 -14.71 6.54
CA LYS A 85 -12.91 -15.28 7.37
C LYS A 85 -14.31 -14.91 6.86
N THR A 86 -14.48 -13.69 6.35
CA THR A 86 -15.79 -13.19 5.90
C THR A 86 -16.34 -14.01 4.72
N PRO A 87 -15.67 -14.17 3.58
CA PRO A 87 -16.18 -14.98 2.48
C PRO A 87 -16.31 -16.47 2.87
N LEU A 88 -15.39 -16.98 3.68
CA LEU A 88 -15.48 -18.38 4.16
C LEU A 88 -16.72 -18.61 5.03
N ALA A 89 -17.04 -17.67 5.93
CA ALA A 89 -18.23 -17.75 6.78
C ALA A 89 -19.52 -17.64 5.95
N SER A 90 -19.55 -16.77 4.94
CA SER A 90 -20.66 -16.63 4.00
C SER A 90 -20.90 -17.94 3.22
N MET A 91 -19.86 -18.49 2.58
CA MET A 91 -19.95 -19.77 1.87
C MET A 91 -20.45 -20.89 2.78
N ARG A 92 -19.92 -20.99 4.01
CA ARG A 92 -20.34 -21.98 4.98
C ARG A 92 -21.80 -21.84 5.36
N LEU A 93 -22.29 -20.61 5.54
CA LEU A 93 -23.70 -20.33 5.87
C LEU A 93 -24.62 -20.82 4.74
N TYR A 94 -24.32 -20.49 3.48
CA TYR A 94 -25.12 -20.93 2.34
C TYR A 94 -25.10 -22.44 2.17
N LEU A 95 -23.96 -23.11 2.33
CA LEU A 95 -23.84 -24.57 2.31
C LEU A 95 -24.68 -25.20 3.42
N GLN A 96 -24.61 -24.69 4.65
CA GLN A 96 -25.42 -25.20 5.76
C GLN A 96 -26.92 -24.98 5.52
N THR A 97 -27.32 -23.86 4.92
CA THR A 97 -28.71 -23.59 4.57
C THR A 97 -29.21 -24.56 3.50
N LEU A 98 -28.41 -24.82 2.47
CA LEU A 98 -28.74 -25.79 1.42
C LEU A 98 -28.83 -27.22 1.96
N GLN A 99 -28.04 -27.56 2.98
CA GLN A 99 -28.05 -28.89 3.61
C GLN A 99 -29.24 -29.09 4.57
N SER A 100 -29.64 -28.02 5.30
CA SER A 100 -30.62 -28.12 6.38
C SER A 100 -32.06 -27.76 5.99
N ARG A 101 -32.25 -27.15 4.81
CA ARG A 101 -33.56 -26.67 4.35
C ARG A 101 -33.82 -27.05 2.89
N GLN A 102 -35.07 -27.31 2.56
CA GLN A 102 -35.50 -27.35 1.16
C GLN A 102 -35.56 -25.91 0.63
N VAL A 103 -34.72 -25.65 -0.36
CA VAL A 103 -34.60 -24.34 -1.01
C VAL A 103 -35.12 -24.51 -2.44
N ASP A 104 -35.95 -23.57 -2.92
CA ASP A 104 -36.40 -23.58 -4.31
C ASP A 104 -35.20 -23.39 -5.27
N GLU A 105 -35.38 -23.83 -6.52
CA GLU A 105 -34.27 -23.85 -7.49
C GLU A 105 -33.71 -22.45 -7.78
N THR A 106 -34.56 -21.42 -7.79
CA THR A 106 -34.14 -20.02 -8.04
C THR A 106 -33.20 -19.53 -6.94
N LYS A 107 -33.56 -19.74 -5.68
CA LYS A 107 -32.70 -19.38 -4.54
C LYS A 107 -31.45 -20.24 -4.46
N ARG A 108 -31.53 -21.51 -4.89
CA ARG A 108 -30.36 -22.39 -4.95
C ARG A 108 -29.32 -21.85 -5.93
N GLN A 109 -29.75 -21.40 -7.09
CA GLN A 109 -28.85 -20.79 -8.08
C GLN A 109 -28.27 -19.44 -7.59
N GLU A 110 -29.08 -18.64 -6.88
CA GLU A 110 -28.60 -17.42 -6.24
C GLU A 110 -27.48 -17.72 -5.20
N PHE A 111 -27.69 -18.73 -4.33
CA PHE A 111 -26.69 -19.13 -3.35
C PHE A 111 -25.41 -19.65 -3.99
N TYR A 112 -25.49 -20.43 -5.07
CA TYR A 112 -24.32 -20.84 -5.83
C TYR A 112 -23.58 -19.64 -6.42
N GLY A 113 -24.29 -18.65 -6.96
CA GLY A 113 -23.71 -17.42 -7.47
C GLY A 113 -22.91 -16.65 -6.41
N VAL A 114 -23.49 -16.48 -5.22
CA VAL A 114 -22.81 -15.79 -4.08
C VAL A 114 -21.58 -16.59 -3.62
N MET A 115 -21.69 -17.90 -3.52
CA MET A 115 -20.55 -18.74 -3.09
C MET A 115 -19.40 -18.72 -4.11
N LEU A 116 -19.70 -18.68 -5.41
CA LEU A 116 -18.70 -18.53 -6.46
C LEU A 116 -18.00 -17.17 -6.40
N GLU A 117 -18.77 -16.09 -6.17
CA GLU A 117 -18.22 -14.75 -5.99
C GLU A 117 -17.30 -14.67 -4.77
N ASP A 118 -17.72 -15.22 -3.64
CA ASP A 118 -16.93 -15.27 -2.40
C ASP A 118 -15.65 -16.12 -2.57
N SER A 119 -15.74 -17.24 -3.30
CA SER A 119 -14.57 -18.06 -3.66
C SER A 119 -13.57 -17.27 -4.52
N GLY A 120 -14.06 -16.54 -5.52
CA GLY A 120 -13.24 -15.67 -6.36
C GLY A 120 -12.54 -14.56 -5.56
N ARG A 121 -13.24 -13.92 -4.62
CA ARG A 121 -12.65 -12.92 -3.70
C ARG A 121 -11.55 -13.52 -2.82
N LEU A 122 -11.76 -14.73 -2.30
CA LEU A 122 -10.78 -15.45 -1.49
C LEU A 122 -9.50 -15.70 -2.30
N LEU A 123 -9.65 -16.22 -3.52
CA LEU A 123 -8.52 -16.51 -4.41
C LEU A 123 -7.74 -15.24 -4.75
N ALA A 124 -8.42 -14.16 -5.13
CA ALA A 124 -7.80 -12.86 -5.43
C ALA A 124 -7.00 -12.32 -4.22
N THR A 125 -7.52 -12.50 -3.00
CA THR A 125 -6.83 -12.09 -1.77
C THR A 125 -5.56 -12.91 -1.54
N ILE A 126 -5.61 -14.23 -1.74
CA ILE A 126 -4.44 -15.11 -1.63
C ILE A 126 -3.38 -14.73 -2.66
N GLU A 127 -3.76 -14.54 -3.92
CA GLU A 127 -2.84 -14.13 -4.99
C GLU A 127 -2.17 -12.79 -4.69
N GLN A 128 -2.92 -11.82 -4.17
CA GLN A 128 -2.37 -10.53 -3.77
C GLN A 128 -1.28 -10.66 -2.71
N VAL A 129 -1.47 -11.54 -1.71
CA VAL A 129 -0.47 -11.85 -0.68
C VAL A 129 0.76 -12.49 -1.26
N LEU A 130 0.58 -13.50 -2.12
CA LEU A 130 1.68 -14.20 -2.78
C LEU A 130 2.49 -13.25 -3.68
N ARG A 131 1.82 -12.37 -4.44
CA ARG A 131 2.49 -11.33 -5.24
C ARG A 131 3.30 -10.38 -4.36
N ALA A 132 2.72 -9.88 -3.26
CA ALA A 132 3.43 -9.01 -2.33
C ALA A 132 4.64 -9.68 -1.65
N GLY A 133 4.59 -11.00 -1.43
CA GLY A 133 5.71 -11.80 -0.93
C GLY A 133 6.84 -11.96 -1.95
N ARG A 134 6.48 -12.17 -3.22
CA ARG A 134 7.44 -12.38 -4.32
C ARG A 134 8.18 -11.11 -4.75
N LEU A 135 7.57 -9.94 -4.56
CA LEU A 135 8.18 -8.65 -4.91
C LEU A 135 9.46 -8.32 -4.13
N GLY A 136 9.72 -9.01 -3.01
CA GLY A 136 10.99 -8.91 -2.27
C GLY A 136 12.14 -9.75 -2.82
N ALA A 137 11.87 -10.69 -3.74
CA ALA A 137 12.89 -11.57 -4.33
C ALA A 137 13.39 -10.98 -5.67
N LYS A 138 14.71 -10.96 -5.87
CA LYS A 138 15.35 -10.61 -7.16
C LYS A 138 14.97 -11.68 -8.21
N ARG A 139 13.81 -11.56 -8.85
CA ARG A 139 13.45 -12.40 -9.99
C ARG A 139 14.03 -11.77 -11.26
N ARG A 140 14.57 -12.61 -12.18
CA ARG A 140 14.89 -12.17 -13.54
C ARG A 140 13.62 -11.66 -14.20
N ARG A 141 13.62 -10.41 -14.63
CA ARG A 141 12.56 -9.77 -15.37
C ARG A 141 12.53 -10.36 -16.77
N THR A 142 11.41 -10.88 -17.21
CA THR A 142 11.13 -11.12 -18.62
C THR A 142 10.58 -9.83 -19.19
N ASP A 143 11.46 -9.00 -19.74
CA ASP A 143 11.06 -7.73 -20.29
C ASP A 143 10.59 -7.91 -21.72
N HIS A 144 9.28 -7.76 -21.91
CA HIS A 144 8.63 -7.69 -23.21
C HIS A 144 8.11 -6.29 -23.47
N ALA A 145 7.91 -5.95 -24.73
CA ALA A 145 7.20 -4.72 -25.08
C ALA A 145 5.72 -4.91 -24.78
N VAL A 146 5.19 -4.20 -23.79
CA VAL A 146 3.79 -4.24 -23.38
C VAL A 146 3.09 -2.97 -23.88
N ASP A 147 1.98 -3.12 -24.60
CA ASP A 147 1.11 -2.02 -25.00
C ASP A 147 0.27 -1.58 -23.80
N LEU A 148 0.73 -0.54 -23.11
CA LEU A 148 0.05 0.00 -21.93
C LEU A 148 -1.34 0.57 -22.26
N SER A 149 -1.53 1.09 -23.48
CA SER A 149 -2.82 1.65 -23.91
C SER A 149 -3.88 0.55 -24.03
N ALA A 150 -3.52 -0.56 -24.67
CA ALA A 150 -4.38 -1.73 -24.79
C ALA A 150 -4.72 -2.33 -23.43
N LEU A 151 -3.70 -2.50 -22.56
CA LEU A 151 -3.86 -3.05 -21.24
C LEU A 151 -4.80 -2.21 -20.35
N VAL A 152 -4.64 -0.88 -20.34
CA VAL A 152 -5.53 0.01 -19.58
C VAL A 152 -6.95 -0.01 -20.12
N SER A 153 -7.14 0.01 -21.45
CA SER A 153 -8.45 -0.06 -22.11
C SER A 153 -9.20 -1.35 -21.78
N GLU A 154 -8.50 -2.48 -21.88
CA GLU A 154 -9.05 -3.81 -21.57
C GLU A 154 -9.47 -3.88 -20.09
N TYR A 155 -8.60 -3.45 -19.17
CA TYR A 155 -8.93 -3.49 -17.76
C TYR A 155 -10.08 -2.53 -17.40
N ALA A 156 -10.13 -1.34 -17.98
CA ALA A 156 -11.24 -0.41 -17.78
C ALA A 156 -12.58 -1.02 -18.21
N SER A 157 -12.59 -1.72 -19.36
CA SER A 157 -13.76 -2.43 -19.84
C SER A 157 -14.17 -3.58 -18.92
N LEU A 158 -13.21 -4.38 -18.46
CA LEU A 158 -13.43 -5.48 -17.52
C LEU A 158 -13.95 -4.96 -16.16
N ALA A 159 -13.41 -3.84 -15.66
CA ALA A 159 -13.83 -3.23 -14.40
C ALA A 159 -15.29 -2.73 -14.49
N ARG A 160 -15.70 -2.12 -15.61
CA ARG A 160 -17.09 -1.72 -15.82
C ARG A 160 -18.04 -2.92 -15.71
N ILE A 161 -17.73 -4.04 -16.35
CA ILE A 161 -18.54 -5.26 -16.30
C ILE A 161 -18.58 -5.83 -14.88
N ARG A 162 -17.42 -6.00 -14.23
CA ARG A 162 -17.27 -6.59 -12.89
C ARG A 162 -18.04 -5.82 -11.84
N HIS A 163 -17.97 -4.49 -11.88
CA HIS A 163 -18.60 -3.62 -10.91
C HIS A 163 -19.98 -3.10 -11.36
N ARG A 164 -20.49 -3.57 -12.51
CA ARG A 164 -21.79 -3.15 -13.10
C ARG A 164 -21.92 -1.63 -13.20
N LEU A 165 -20.85 -0.97 -13.65
CA LEU A 165 -20.79 0.48 -13.76
C LEU A 165 -21.38 0.97 -15.08
N SER A 166 -22.03 2.14 -15.04
CA SER A 166 -22.41 2.85 -16.25
C SER A 166 -21.17 3.35 -17.03
N PRO A 167 -21.27 3.57 -18.33
CA PRO A 167 -20.15 4.09 -19.12
C PRO A 167 -19.56 5.40 -18.56
N ASP A 168 -20.41 6.26 -17.98
CA ASP A 168 -20.01 7.56 -17.44
C ASP A 168 -19.35 7.46 -16.06
N ALA A 169 -19.56 6.34 -15.34
CA ALA A 169 -18.99 6.15 -14.02
C ALA A 169 -17.47 5.83 -14.06
N LEU A 170 -17.00 5.25 -15.17
CA LEU A 170 -15.59 4.99 -15.38
C LEU A 170 -15.24 5.39 -16.82
N THR A 171 -14.50 6.48 -16.98
CA THR A 171 -14.05 6.98 -18.27
C THR A 171 -12.59 6.63 -18.52
N TYR A 172 -12.25 6.35 -19.76
CA TYR A 172 -10.85 6.19 -20.20
C TYR A 172 -10.60 7.12 -21.37
N ARG A 173 -9.58 7.95 -21.21
CA ARG A 173 -9.14 8.88 -22.25
C ARG A 173 -7.68 8.58 -22.60
N THR A 174 -7.44 8.38 -23.88
CA THR A 174 -6.09 8.43 -24.42
C THR A 174 -5.83 9.80 -25.02
N PRO A 175 -4.60 10.26 -25.08
CA PRO A 175 -4.31 11.49 -25.82
C PRO A 175 -4.56 11.29 -27.31
N THR A 176 -5.25 12.19 -27.86
CA THR A 176 -5.49 12.81 -29.16
C THR A 176 -5.04 12.14 -30.46
N ASP A 177 -4.21 11.13 -30.45
CA ASP A 177 -3.81 10.43 -31.67
C ASP A 177 -3.85 8.91 -31.41
N ASP A 178 -4.92 8.28 -31.91
CA ASP A 178 -5.20 6.84 -31.82
C ASP A 178 -4.08 5.97 -32.44
N SER A 179 -3.10 6.62 -33.07
CA SER A 179 -1.95 6.00 -33.74
C SER A 179 -0.71 5.78 -32.86
N ARG A 180 -0.63 6.40 -31.67
CA ARG A 180 0.55 6.29 -30.79
C ARG A 180 0.31 5.31 -29.64
N ARG A 181 0.63 4.04 -29.89
CA ARG A 181 0.66 3.01 -28.86
C ARG A 181 1.78 3.31 -27.87
N CYS A 182 1.48 3.27 -26.57
CA CYS A 182 2.47 3.48 -25.50
C CYS A 182 3.09 2.14 -25.09
N PHE A 183 4.21 1.79 -25.69
CA PHE A 183 4.95 0.58 -25.31
C PHE A 183 5.88 0.85 -24.12
N VAL A 184 5.80 -0.03 -23.13
CA VAL A 184 6.65 -0.05 -21.95
C VAL A 184 7.37 -1.39 -21.89
N LEU A 185 8.66 -1.38 -21.55
CA LEU A 185 9.41 -2.62 -21.36
C LEU A 185 9.07 -3.22 -19.98
N GLY A 186 8.46 -4.41 -19.92
CA GLY A 186 8.07 -4.98 -18.65
C GLY A 186 7.40 -6.34 -18.71
N ASP A 187 6.90 -6.75 -17.55
CA ASP A 187 6.10 -7.96 -17.36
C ASP A 187 4.61 -7.55 -17.38
N GLU A 188 3.85 -8.12 -18.31
CA GLU A 188 2.44 -7.78 -18.53
C GLU A 188 1.57 -8.06 -17.30
N ASP A 189 1.79 -9.19 -16.61
CA ASP A 189 1.06 -9.54 -15.39
C ASP A 189 1.31 -8.55 -14.27
N GLU A 190 2.55 -8.02 -14.18
CA GLU A 190 2.90 -7.00 -13.19
C GLU A 190 2.27 -5.65 -13.52
N LEU A 191 2.31 -5.24 -14.78
CA LEU A 191 1.68 -3.98 -15.24
C LEU A 191 0.15 -4.06 -15.11
N THR A 192 -0.46 -5.20 -15.43
CA THR A 192 -1.88 -5.48 -15.16
C THR A 192 -2.20 -5.34 -13.68
N ALA A 193 -1.32 -5.84 -12.80
CA ALA A 193 -1.50 -5.67 -11.36
C ALA A 193 -1.42 -4.20 -10.92
N VAL A 194 -0.61 -3.36 -11.58
CA VAL A 194 -0.59 -1.92 -11.32
C VAL A 194 -1.93 -1.28 -11.67
N VAL A 195 -2.41 -1.50 -12.90
CA VAL A 195 -3.65 -0.89 -13.38
C VAL A 195 -4.84 -1.37 -12.53
N SER A 196 -4.95 -2.68 -12.28
CA SER A 196 -6.03 -3.26 -11.49
C SER A 196 -6.08 -2.69 -10.07
N ASN A 197 -4.94 -2.61 -9.37
CA ASN A 197 -4.92 -2.06 -8.00
C ASN A 197 -5.28 -0.58 -7.95
N LEU A 198 -4.94 0.21 -8.97
CA LEU A 198 -5.30 1.63 -9.01
C LEU A 198 -6.78 1.83 -9.32
N VAL A 199 -7.31 1.13 -10.33
CA VAL A 199 -8.72 1.26 -10.74
C VAL A 199 -9.65 0.70 -9.67
N ASP A 200 -9.36 -0.48 -9.12
CA ASP A 200 -10.17 -1.06 -8.04
C ASP A 200 -10.15 -0.19 -6.78
N ASN A 201 -9.02 0.44 -6.45
CA ASN A 201 -8.97 1.42 -5.35
C ASN A 201 -9.83 2.65 -5.67
N ALA A 202 -9.72 3.22 -6.86
CA ALA A 202 -10.51 4.39 -7.27
C ALA A 202 -12.02 4.11 -7.17
N ILE A 203 -12.49 2.96 -7.67
CA ILE A 203 -13.90 2.53 -7.56
C ILE A 203 -14.30 2.37 -6.09
N LYS A 204 -13.47 1.69 -5.30
CA LYS A 204 -13.72 1.35 -3.90
C LYS A 204 -13.82 2.57 -2.99
N TYR A 205 -13.05 3.62 -3.26
CA TYR A 205 -13.00 4.83 -2.45
C TYR A 205 -13.83 5.99 -3.02
N SER A 206 -14.47 5.82 -4.18
CA SER A 206 -15.38 6.82 -4.76
C SER A 206 -16.68 7.03 -3.96
N GLY A 207 -17.03 6.11 -3.04
CA GLY A 207 -18.28 6.19 -2.28
C GLY A 207 -19.52 5.72 -3.08
N PRO A 208 -20.72 6.20 -2.75
CA PRO A 208 -21.97 5.69 -3.33
C PRO A 208 -22.14 6.04 -4.81
N HIS A 209 -21.55 7.12 -5.28
CA HIS A 209 -21.57 7.54 -6.68
C HIS A 209 -20.18 7.36 -7.27
N VAL A 210 -19.96 6.19 -7.87
CA VAL A 210 -18.66 5.88 -8.49
C VAL A 210 -18.45 6.81 -9.68
N ARG A 211 -17.35 7.58 -9.62
CA ARG A 211 -16.84 8.36 -10.73
C ARG A 211 -15.32 8.27 -10.75
N VAL A 212 -14.79 7.65 -11.80
CA VAL A 212 -13.37 7.40 -12.00
C VAL A 212 -12.97 7.83 -13.41
N ASP A 213 -11.98 8.68 -13.51
CA ASP A 213 -11.40 9.11 -14.77
C ASP A 213 -9.99 8.52 -14.89
N ILE A 214 -9.74 7.80 -16.00
CA ILE A 214 -8.44 7.23 -16.32
C ILE A 214 -7.89 8.00 -17.52
N GLU A 215 -6.68 8.51 -17.39
CA GLU A 215 -5.97 9.23 -18.45
C GLU A 215 -4.60 8.60 -18.65
N LEU A 216 -4.26 8.31 -19.89
CA LEU A 216 -2.94 7.85 -20.29
C LEU A 216 -2.34 8.88 -21.24
N GLU A 217 -1.23 9.49 -20.87
CA GLU A 217 -0.60 10.56 -21.64
C GLU A 217 0.89 10.28 -21.83
N GLN A 218 1.38 10.48 -23.05
CA GLN A 218 2.80 10.54 -23.28
C GLN A 218 3.30 11.93 -22.86
N THR A 219 4.01 11.99 -21.73
CA THR A 219 4.42 13.26 -21.10
C THR A 219 5.59 13.90 -21.86
N ASP A 220 6.49 13.08 -22.39
CA ASP A 220 7.62 13.47 -23.21
C ASP A 220 8.02 12.34 -24.17
N THR A 221 9.12 12.48 -24.90
CA THR A 221 9.61 11.44 -25.84
C THR A 221 10.07 10.16 -25.14
N ALA A 222 10.26 10.17 -23.83
CA ALA A 222 10.87 9.08 -23.06
C ALA A 222 9.97 8.53 -21.96
N SER A 223 8.80 9.14 -21.69
CA SER A 223 7.93 8.73 -20.58
C SER A 223 6.44 8.79 -20.90
N VAL A 224 5.70 7.84 -20.32
CA VAL A 224 4.24 7.78 -20.31
C VAL A 224 3.74 7.95 -18.89
N THR A 225 2.66 8.71 -18.73
CA THR A 225 2.00 8.96 -17.45
C THR A 225 0.58 8.41 -17.49
N LEU A 226 0.29 7.49 -16.57
CA LEU A 226 -1.06 7.01 -16.27
C LEU A 226 -1.59 7.76 -15.05
N ARG A 227 -2.74 8.42 -15.20
CA ARG A 227 -3.50 9.07 -14.11
C ARG A 227 -4.79 8.31 -13.88
N VAL A 228 -5.05 7.96 -12.63
CA VAL A 228 -6.34 7.37 -12.20
C VAL A 228 -6.89 8.30 -11.13
N ARG A 229 -7.96 9.02 -11.47
CA ARG A 229 -8.61 9.99 -10.60
C ARG A 229 -9.94 9.45 -10.10
N ASP A 230 -10.14 9.48 -8.79
CA ASP A 230 -11.43 9.26 -8.15
C ASP A 230 -12.00 10.57 -7.61
N HIS A 231 -13.33 10.64 -7.49
CA HIS A 231 -14.06 11.75 -6.89
C HIS A 231 -14.61 11.37 -5.50
N GLY A 232 -13.81 10.62 -4.76
CA GLY A 232 -14.22 9.99 -3.50
C GLY A 232 -13.76 10.72 -2.24
N ILE A 233 -13.44 9.92 -1.22
CA ILE A 233 -13.15 10.39 0.14
C ILE A 233 -11.90 11.27 0.28
N GLY A 234 -11.01 11.27 -0.72
CA GLY A 234 -9.76 12.01 -0.70
C GLY A 234 -8.72 11.50 0.31
N ILE A 235 -7.54 12.11 0.29
CA ILE A 235 -6.39 11.70 1.10
C ILE A 235 -5.79 12.92 1.81
N VAL A 236 -5.65 12.85 3.14
CA VAL A 236 -4.96 13.89 3.92
C VAL A 236 -3.51 14.03 3.44
N PRO A 237 -2.97 15.25 3.24
CA PRO A 237 -1.61 15.46 2.71
C PRO A 237 -0.50 14.69 3.44
N SER A 238 -0.59 14.59 4.76
CA SER A 238 0.37 13.83 5.60
C SER A 238 0.39 12.32 5.30
N GLU A 239 -0.68 11.78 4.67
CA GLU A 239 -0.85 10.36 4.40
C GLU A 239 -0.47 9.96 2.96
N GLN A 240 -0.42 10.91 2.01
CA GLN A 240 -0.17 10.64 0.58
C GLN A 240 1.11 9.82 0.31
N LYS A 241 2.17 10.03 1.10
CA LYS A 241 3.41 9.22 0.99
C LYS A 241 3.32 7.89 1.75
N ARG A 242 2.45 7.81 2.77
CA ARG A 242 2.36 6.66 3.68
C ARG A 242 1.50 5.55 3.13
N ILE A 243 0.49 5.87 2.30
CA ILE A 243 -0.43 4.89 1.70
C ILE A 243 0.28 3.86 0.82
N PHE A 244 1.49 4.14 0.33
CA PHE A 244 2.33 3.20 -0.44
C PHE A 244 3.20 2.28 0.44
N LYS A 245 3.12 2.40 1.78
CA LYS A 245 3.83 1.49 2.67
C LYS A 245 3.09 0.16 2.76
N ARG A 246 3.86 -0.91 2.87
CA ARG A 246 3.32 -2.26 3.03
C ARG A 246 2.39 -2.33 4.24
N PHE A 247 1.18 -2.89 4.07
CA PHE A 247 0.16 -3.08 5.10
C PHE A 247 -0.40 -1.78 5.70
N TYR A 248 -0.09 -0.64 5.09
CA TYR A 248 -0.56 0.64 5.59
C TYR A 248 -2.00 0.92 5.15
N ARG A 249 -2.80 1.35 6.11
CA ARG A 249 -4.16 1.86 5.91
C ARG A 249 -4.30 3.15 6.72
N ILE A 250 -4.99 4.13 6.17
CA ILE A 250 -5.26 5.38 6.87
C ILE A 250 -6.16 5.07 8.07
N PRO A 251 -5.77 5.45 9.32
CA PRO A 251 -6.62 5.27 10.49
C PRO A 251 -7.86 6.19 10.39
N GLY A 252 -9.04 5.68 10.67
CA GLY A 252 -10.28 6.48 10.71
C GLY A 252 -11.51 5.65 10.37
N GLU A 253 -12.71 6.13 10.77
CA GLU A 253 -13.97 5.41 10.60
C GLU A 253 -14.33 5.21 9.12
N MET A 254 -14.11 6.19 8.26
CA MET A 254 -14.39 6.07 6.83
C MET A 254 -13.50 5.04 6.14
N ALA A 255 -12.21 5.01 6.47
CA ALA A 255 -11.27 4.03 5.94
C ALA A 255 -11.48 2.63 6.55
N ALA A 256 -12.03 2.54 7.75
CA ALA A 256 -12.36 1.27 8.40
C ALA A 256 -13.54 0.55 7.74
N ARG A 257 -14.48 1.29 7.13
CA ARG A 257 -15.65 0.72 6.43
C ARG A 257 -15.28 0.06 5.09
N VAL A 258 -14.13 0.37 4.55
CA VAL A 258 -13.67 -0.13 3.25
C VAL A 258 -12.69 -1.28 3.51
N ASN A 259 -13.08 -2.51 3.19
CA ASN A 259 -12.26 -3.72 3.38
C ASN A 259 -10.98 -3.68 2.53
N GLY A 260 -9.85 -4.22 3.05
CA GLY A 260 -8.64 -4.33 2.26
C GLY A 260 -7.37 -4.64 3.06
N THR A 261 -6.45 -5.29 2.39
CA THR A 261 -5.19 -5.81 2.94
C THR A 261 -4.10 -4.76 3.18
N GLY A 262 -4.22 -3.56 2.57
CA GLY A 262 -3.15 -2.56 2.55
C GLY A 262 -1.94 -2.96 1.70
N LEU A 263 -2.12 -3.91 0.76
CA LEU A 263 -1.07 -4.39 -0.13
C LEU A 263 -1.14 -3.76 -1.53
N GLY A 264 -2.31 -3.34 -2.01
CA GLY A 264 -2.50 -2.89 -3.39
C GLY A 264 -1.54 -1.78 -3.81
N LEU A 265 -1.53 -0.66 -3.09
CA LEU A 265 -0.63 0.46 -3.40
C LEU A 265 0.85 0.15 -3.14
N PHE A 266 1.18 -0.74 -2.21
CA PHE A 266 2.55 -1.24 -2.04
C PHE A 266 3.00 -2.05 -3.25
N ILE A 267 2.12 -2.91 -3.82
CA ILE A 267 2.38 -3.65 -5.06
C ILE A 267 2.62 -2.67 -6.20
N VAL A 268 1.73 -1.69 -6.38
CA VAL A 268 1.88 -0.63 -7.39
C VAL A 268 3.26 0.02 -7.29
N ARG A 269 3.64 0.53 -6.11
CA ARG A 269 4.94 1.17 -5.90
C ARG A 269 6.11 0.25 -6.21
N SER A 270 6.02 -1.00 -5.79
CA SER A 270 7.12 -1.96 -5.96
C SER A 270 7.30 -2.36 -7.42
N VAL A 271 6.21 -2.58 -8.13
CA VAL A 271 6.23 -2.90 -9.56
C VAL A 271 6.71 -1.70 -10.37
N VAL A 272 6.13 -0.52 -10.17
CA VAL A 272 6.52 0.70 -10.88
C VAL A 272 8.01 1.01 -10.68
N ALA A 273 8.52 0.90 -9.45
CA ALA A 273 9.94 1.09 -9.17
C ALA A 273 10.84 0.06 -9.89
N ARG A 274 10.40 -1.20 -10.01
CA ARG A 274 11.10 -2.24 -10.78
C ARG A 274 11.16 -1.96 -12.28
N HIS A 275 10.14 -1.27 -12.80
CA HIS A 275 10.06 -0.84 -14.19
C HIS A 275 10.74 0.53 -14.44
N GLY A 276 11.53 1.02 -13.47
CA GLY A 276 12.25 2.29 -13.60
C GLY A 276 11.37 3.53 -13.51
N GLY A 277 10.10 3.35 -13.10
CA GLY A 277 9.11 4.41 -13.01
C GLY A 277 9.00 5.05 -11.63
N LYS A 278 8.03 5.97 -11.53
CA LYS A 278 7.66 6.67 -10.28
C LYS A 278 6.15 6.60 -10.08
N VAL A 279 5.71 6.52 -8.82
CA VAL A 279 4.30 6.61 -8.43
C VAL A 279 4.13 7.54 -7.25
N TYR A 280 3.07 8.35 -7.31
CA TYR A 280 2.65 9.24 -6.22
C TYR A 280 1.13 9.44 -6.25
N ALA A 281 0.61 10.02 -5.20
CA ALA A 281 -0.80 10.40 -5.09
C ALA A 281 -0.91 11.91 -4.83
N GLU A 282 -1.91 12.50 -5.43
CA GLU A 282 -2.31 13.89 -5.28
C GLU A 282 -3.74 13.93 -4.75
N SER A 283 -4.00 14.77 -3.76
CA SER A 283 -5.34 15.03 -3.22
C SER A 283 -5.31 16.36 -2.48
N GLU A 284 -6.35 17.15 -2.66
CA GLU A 284 -6.53 18.43 -1.95
C GLU A 284 -7.02 18.23 -0.50
N GLY A 285 -7.39 16.99 -0.16
CA GLY A 285 -7.82 16.65 1.19
C GLY A 285 -9.10 15.82 1.22
N PRO A 286 -9.67 15.62 2.41
CA PRO A 286 -10.89 14.84 2.61
C PRO A 286 -12.06 15.37 1.78
N GLY A 287 -12.77 14.48 1.07
CA GLY A 287 -13.92 14.82 0.24
C GLY A 287 -13.60 15.40 -1.14
N GLN A 288 -12.32 15.59 -1.49
CA GLN A 288 -11.90 16.19 -2.76
C GLN A 288 -11.43 15.14 -3.79
N GLY A 289 -11.61 13.85 -3.48
CA GLY A 289 -11.09 12.77 -4.31
C GLY A 289 -9.57 12.66 -4.29
N SER A 290 -9.05 11.77 -5.11
CA SER A 290 -7.60 11.52 -5.21
C SER A 290 -7.22 11.22 -6.66
N THR A 291 -5.99 11.57 -7.03
CA THR A 291 -5.38 11.22 -8.31
C THR A 291 -4.12 10.41 -8.04
N PHE A 292 -4.07 9.19 -8.53
CA PHE A 292 -2.88 8.36 -8.52
C PHE A 292 -2.15 8.53 -9.85
N VAL A 293 -0.89 8.90 -9.78
CA VAL A 293 -0.05 9.18 -10.94
C VAL A 293 1.07 8.15 -11.02
N VAL A 294 1.16 7.45 -12.14
CA VAL A 294 2.23 6.49 -12.46
C VAL A 294 2.96 6.98 -13.70
N GLN A 295 4.27 7.14 -13.58
CA GLN A 295 5.16 7.49 -14.68
C GLN A 295 6.07 6.30 -14.99
N LEU A 296 6.09 5.86 -16.24
CA LEU A 296 6.92 4.75 -16.71
C LEU A 296 7.77 5.21 -17.90
N PRO A 297 9.00 4.69 -18.04
CA PRO A 297 9.79 4.94 -19.23
C PRO A 297 9.15 4.29 -20.46
N LEU A 298 9.03 5.06 -21.54
CA LEU A 298 8.61 4.55 -22.84
C LEU A 298 9.72 3.74 -23.47
N MET A 299 9.32 2.68 -24.17
CA MET A 299 10.21 1.99 -25.10
C MET A 299 10.32 2.86 -26.37
N VAL A 300 11.50 3.37 -26.64
CA VAL A 300 11.79 4.03 -27.92
C VAL A 300 11.92 2.92 -28.95
N LEU A 301 10.98 2.86 -29.88
CA LEU A 301 10.98 1.95 -31.04
C LEU A 301 11.93 2.45 -32.12
#